data_d58dac26a12576a20dbab7639878b1de
#
_entry.id   d58dac26a12576a20dbab7639878b1de
#
_cell.length_a   1.000
_cell.length_b   1.000
_cell.length_c   1.000
_cell.angle_alpha   90.00
_cell.angle_beta   90.00
_cell.angle_gamma   90.00
#
_symmetry.space_group_name_H-M   'P 1'
#
loop_
_entity.id
_entity.type
_entity.pdbx_description
1 polymer ?
#
loop_
_entity_poly.entity_id
_entity_poly.type
_entity_poly.pdbx_seq_one_letter_code
_entity_poly.pdbx_strand_id
1 'polypeptide(L)'
;MSKLKDLLSIFKQYFEFAGSSDWETGFRCGAFVSISTILFIAILLLLLRFVFFRRRPIRQLELEGEKGKYIISASAISDLLAVKTSEYPEVTLLKTKIYPAGNKKCQIVMNINYLPSEDAAKLQDLVTSLQGDVVAVLSDVFGITSVESVSVCISRAKKKK
;
A
#
# COMPACT_ATOMS: atom_id res chain seq x y z
N MET A 1 -6.79 25.27 19.30
CA MET A 1 -5.82 25.73 20.32
C MET A 1 -6.36 25.71 21.75
N SER A 2 -7.67 25.71 22.01
CA SER A 2 -8.23 25.65 23.37
C SER A 2 -8.00 24.29 24.04
N LYS A 3 -8.26 23.18 23.37
CA LYS A 3 -8.12 21.81 23.92
C LYS A 3 -6.70 21.46 24.42
N LEU A 4 -5.66 22.07 23.85
CA LEU A 4 -4.28 21.87 24.30
C LEU A 4 -3.99 22.61 25.60
N LYS A 5 -4.61 23.78 25.79
CA LYS A 5 -4.51 24.55 27.04
C LYS A 5 -5.26 23.87 28.18
N ASP A 6 -6.42 23.26 27.87
CA ASP A 6 -7.21 22.51 28.86
C ASP A 6 -6.46 21.26 29.32
N LEU A 7 -5.79 20.55 28.39
CA LEU A 7 -4.92 19.42 28.72
C LEU A 7 -3.72 19.84 29.57
N LEU A 8 -3.09 20.96 29.24
CA LEU A 8 -1.97 21.51 30.02
C LEU A 8 -2.41 21.98 31.42
N SER A 9 -3.62 22.52 31.58
CA SER A 9 -4.14 22.93 32.88
C SER A 9 -4.44 21.74 33.78
N ILE A 10 -5.02 20.65 33.22
CA ILE A 10 -5.25 19.39 33.94
C ILE A 10 -3.91 18.79 34.38
N PHE A 11 -2.91 18.83 33.51
CA PHE A 11 -1.55 18.38 33.81
C PHE A 11 -0.93 19.17 34.97
N LYS A 12 -1.06 20.49 34.93
CA LYS A 12 -0.54 21.38 35.95
C LYS A 12 -1.24 21.16 37.29
N GLN A 13 -2.56 21.01 37.30
CA GLN A 13 -3.36 20.71 38.47
C GLN A 13 -2.99 19.37 39.13
N TYR A 14 -2.62 18.35 38.33
CA TYR A 14 -2.18 17.06 38.83
C TYR A 14 -0.80 17.13 39.49
N PHE A 15 0.06 18.04 39.04
CA PHE A 15 1.39 18.27 39.63
C PHE A 15 1.35 19.20 40.86
N GLU A 16 0.42 20.17 40.93
CA GLU A 16 0.27 21.08 42.08
C GLU A 16 -0.41 20.45 43.29
N PHE A 17 -1.07 19.28 43.11
CA PHE A 17 -1.73 18.56 44.22
C PHE A 17 -0.77 17.69 45.06
N ALA A 18 0.52 17.96 45.01
CA ALA A 18 1.57 17.25 45.73
C ALA A 18 1.78 17.84 47.14
N GLY A 19 0.80 17.68 48.00
CA GLY A 19 0.84 18.27 49.37
C GLY A 19 0.71 17.28 50.51
N SER A 20 0.92 15.95 50.29
CA SER A 20 0.88 15.00 51.40
C SER A 20 1.86 13.84 51.16
N SER A 21 2.84 13.77 52.05
CA SER A 21 3.94 12.79 52.15
C SER A 21 4.83 12.59 50.90
N ASP A 22 6.14 12.67 51.08
CA ASP A 22 7.16 12.47 50.04
C ASP A 22 7.04 11.11 49.31
N TRP A 23 6.51 10.10 49.97
CA TRP A 23 6.29 8.76 49.42
C TRP A 23 5.18 8.74 48.36
N GLU A 24 4.01 9.32 48.60
CA GLU A 24 2.91 9.36 47.65
C GLU A 24 3.24 10.16 46.40
N THR A 25 3.96 11.25 46.59
CA THR A 25 4.44 12.11 45.50
C THR A 25 5.44 11.35 44.64
N GLY A 26 6.39 10.62 45.23
CA GLY A 26 7.36 9.80 44.51
C GLY A 26 6.69 8.65 43.73
N PHE A 27 5.71 7.96 44.33
CA PHE A 27 4.99 6.90 43.68
C PHE A 27 4.16 7.40 42.48
N ARG A 28 3.45 8.52 42.64
CA ARG A 28 2.66 9.13 41.54
C ARG A 28 3.54 9.59 40.38
N CYS A 29 4.65 10.25 40.67
CA CYS A 29 5.62 10.65 39.65
C CYS A 29 6.22 9.43 38.94
N GLY A 30 6.59 8.39 39.68
CA GLY A 30 7.11 7.16 39.09
C GLY A 30 6.11 6.44 38.21
N ALA A 31 4.85 6.31 38.64
CA ALA A 31 3.78 5.73 37.84
C ALA A 31 3.52 6.53 36.56
N PHE A 32 3.50 7.85 36.66
CA PHE A 32 3.29 8.72 35.50
C PHE A 32 4.42 8.61 34.47
N VAL A 33 5.67 8.64 34.92
CA VAL A 33 6.85 8.47 34.06
C VAL A 33 6.81 7.09 33.36
N SER A 34 6.45 6.05 34.09
CA SER A 34 6.35 4.69 33.55
C SER A 34 5.28 4.58 32.47
N ILE A 35 4.08 5.11 32.73
CA ILE A 35 2.98 5.11 31.73
C ILE A 35 3.37 5.92 30.49
N SER A 36 3.98 7.09 30.68
CA SER A 36 4.43 7.94 29.58
C SER A 36 5.49 7.26 28.72
N THR A 37 6.43 6.55 29.35
CA THR A 37 7.47 5.78 28.66
C THR A 37 6.89 4.63 27.85
N ILE A 38 5.96 3.87 28.42
CA ILE A 38 5.28 2.77 27.73
C ILE A 38 4.51 3.31 26.52
N LEU A 39 3.77 4.41 26.68
CA LEU A 39 3.03 5.05 25.61
C LEU A 39 3.96 5.52 24.48
N PHE A 40 5.08 6.14 24.83
CA PHE A 40 6.10 6.58 23.87
C PHE A 40 6.69 5.41 23.08
N ILE A 41 7.04 4.30 23.75
CA ILE A 41 7.54 3.10 23.10
C ILE A 41 6.48 2.49 22.18
N ALA A 42 5.20 2.44 22.59
CA ALA A 42 4.11 1.95 21.77
C ALA A 42 3.93 2.78 20.50
N ILE A 43 3.97 4.11 20.61
CA ILE A 43 3.89 5.02 19.45
C ILE A 43 5.10 4.82 18.54
N LEU A 44 6.30 4.69 19.08
CA LEU A 44 7.52 4.45 18.32
C LEU A 44 7.45 3.13 17.55
N LEU A 45 6.97 2.05 18.17
CA LEU A 45 6.76 0.75 17.52
C LEU A 45 5.72 0.83 16.41
N LEU A 46 4.62 1.58 16.60
CA LEU A 46 3.62 1.81 15.57
C LEU A 46 4.19 2.58 14.38
N LEU A 47 5.00 3.61 14.63
CA LEU A 47 5.67 4.37 13.57
C LEU A 47 6.68 3.50 12.80
N LEU A 48 7.49 2.72 13.51
CA LEU A 48 8.41 1.75 12.91
C LEU A 48 7.65 0.73 12.05
N ARG A 49 6.57 0.18 12.58
CA ARG A 49 5.70 -0.73 11.83
C ARG A 49 5.17 -0.07 10.56
N PHE A 50 4.70 1.16 10.61
CA PHE A 50 4.18 1.90 9.45
C PHE A 50 5.26 2.15 8.39
N VAL A 51 6.47 2.52 8.81
CA VAL A 51 7.60 2.78 7.90
C VAL A 51 8.13 1.49 7.28
N PHE A 52 8.36 0.45 8.10
CA PHE A 52 8.97 -0.80 7.63
C PHE A 52 8.00 -1.70 6.86
N PHE A 53 6.71 -1.73 7.23
CA PHE A 53 5.71 -2.57 6.54
C PHE A 53 5.11 -1.93 5.29
N ARG A 54 5.47 -0.68 4.95
CA ARG A 54 5.03 -0.07 3.70
C ARG A 54 5.76 -0.74 2.53
N ARG A 55 5.10 -1.71 1.92
CA ARG A 55 5.61 -2.42 0.73
C ARG A 55 5.96 -1.40 -0.36
N ARG A 56 7.23 -1.37 -0.75
CA ARG A 56 7.69 -0.50 -1.83
C ARG A 56 7.51 -1.22 -3.16
N PRO A 57 7.04 -0.55 -4.22
CA PRO A 57 6.98 -1.15 -5.55
C PRO A 57 8.40 -1.43 -6.05
N ILE A 58 8.57 -2.59 -6.69
CA ILE A 58 9.84 -2.97 -7.32
C ILE A 58 10.02 -2.19 -8.62
N ARG A 59 11.26 -1.83 -8.92
CA ARG A 59 11.61 -1.18 -10.19
C ARG A 59 12.13 -2.19 -11.22
N GLN A 60 12.66 -3.30 -10.77
CA GLN A 60 13.26 -4.35 -11.57
C GLN A 60 12.88 -5.72 -11.01
N LEU A 61 12.55 -6.66 -11.86
CA LEU A 61 12.24 -8.04 -11.52
C LEU A 61 13.36 -8.92 -12.07
N GLU A 62 14.04 -9.65 -11.18
CA GLU A 62 15.03 -10.65 -11.56
C GLU A 62 14.35 -11.99 -11.78
N LEU A 63 14.57 -12.58 -12.93
CA LEU A 63 14.04 -13.89 -13.30
C LEU A 63 15.18 -14.85 -13.62
N GLU A 64 14.99 -16.11 -13.32
CA GLU A 64 15.94 -17.17 -13.61
C GLU A 64 15.51 -17.84 -14.92
N GLY A 65 16.34 -17.77 -15.95
CA GLY A 65 16.17 -18.51 -17.20
C GLY A 65 17.09 -19.73 -17.24
N GLU A 66 16.90 -20.58 -18.22
CA GLU A 66 17.69 -21.81 -18.40
C GLU A 66 19.20 -21.57 -18.54
N LYS A 67 19.60 -20.43 -19.10
CA LYS A 67 21.02 -20.10 -19.38
C LYS A 67 21.57 -18.98 -18.49
N GLY A 68 20.80 -18.53 -17.47
CA GLY A 68 21.24 -17.45 -16.57
C GLY A 68 20.09 -16.59 -16.05
N LYS A 69 20.45 -15.51 -15.37
CA LYS A 69 19.48 -14.54 -14.84
C LYS A 69 19.26 -13.42 -15.83
N TYR A 70 18.03 -12.97 -15.95
CA TYR A 70 17.68 -11.78 -16.70
C TYR A 70 16.83 -10.83 -15.87
N ILE A 71 16.94 -9.54 -16.18
CA ILE A 71 16.30 -8.47 -15.41
C ILE A 71 15.29 -7.78 -16.31
N ILE A 72 14.05 -7.71 -15.86
CA ILE A 72 12.98 -6.98 -16.54
C ILE A 72 12.67 -5.72 -15.73
N SER A 73 12.63 -4.58 -16.41
CA SER A 73 12.21 -3.33 -15.79
C SER A 73 10.70 -3.29 -15.60
N ALA A 74 10.24 -2.66 -14.51
CA ALA A 74 8.81 -2.44 -14.28
C ALA A 74 8.17 -1.57 -15.38
N SER A 75 8.96 -0.72 -16.06
CA SER A 75 8.50 0.05 -17.23
C SER A 75 8.17 -0.86 -18.40
N ALA A 76 9.03 -1.82 -18.74
CA ALA A 76 8.78 -2.76 -19.84
C ALA A 76 7.49 -3.56 -19.61
N ILE A 77 7.26 -4.00 -18.38
CA ILE A 77 6.00 -4.67 -18.02
C ILE A 77 4.82 -3.70 -18.16
N SER A 78 4.96 -2.46 -17.70
CA SER A 78 3.90 -1.45 -17.82
C SER A 78 3.55 -1.14 -19.26
N ASP A 79 4.55 -1.04 -20.14
CA ASP A 79 4.35 -0.76 -21.57
C ASP A 79 3.63 -1.92 -22.28
N LEU A 80 4.03 -3.16 -21.98
CA LEU A 80 3.33 -4.35 -22.49
C LEU A 80 1.87 -4.37 -22.02
N LEU A 81 1.62 -4.12 -20.75
CA LEU A 81 0.27 -4.06 -20.20
C LEU A 81 -0.56 -2.90 -20.78
N ALA A 82 0.07 -1.77 -21.12
CA ALA A 82 -0.61 -0.67 -21.78
C ALA A 82 -1.07 -1.07 -23.20
N VAL A 83 -0.22 -1.75 -23.96
CA VAL A 83 -0.58 -2.29 -25.29
C VAL A 83 -1.73 -3.27 -25.16
N LYS A 84 -1.64 -4.22 -24.22
CA LYS A 84 -2.72 -5.22 -24.03
C LYS A 84 -4.03 -4.59 -23.56
N THR A 85 -3.95 -3.60 -22.65
CA THR A 85 -5.13 -2.87 -22.18
C THR A 85 -5.79 -2.05 -23.28
N SER A 86 -5.05 -1.61 -24.32
CA SER A 86 -5.61 -0.86 -25.44
C SER A 86 -6.55 -1.69 -26.33
N GLU A 87 -6.54 -3.02 -26.23
CA GLU A 87 -7.51 -3.89 -26.89
C GLU A 87 -8.93 -3.73 -26.29
N TYR A 88 -9.03 -3.16 -25.07
CA TYR A 88 -10.29 -2.88 -24.41
C TYR A 88 -10.63 -1.39 -24.53
N PRO A 89 -11.52 -0.98 -25.43
CA PRO A 89 -11.81 0.43 -25.72
C PRO A 89 -12.38 1.20 -24.52
N GLU A 90 -12.97 0.46 -23.58
CA GLU A 90 -13.60 1.00 -22.36
C GLU A 90 -12.61 1.23 -21.23
N VAL A 91 -11.37 0.76 -21.40
CA VAL A 91 -10.35 0.77 -20.33
C VAL A 91 -9.15 1.59 -20.77
N THR A 92 -8.70 2.48 -19.89
CA THR A 92 -7.44 3.20 -20.09
C THR A 92 -6.52 2.92 -18.90
N LEU A 93 -5.35 2.37 -19.17
CA LEU A 93 -4.34 2.14 -18.13
C LEU A 93 -3.72 3.48 -17.70
N LEU A 94 -3.83 3.81 -16.41
CA LEU A 94 -3.24 5.01 -15.84
C LEU A 94 -1.85 4.75 -15.27
N LYS A 95 -1.71 3.65 -14.54
CA LYS A 95 -0.46 3.31 -13.84
C LYS A 95 -0.42 1.85 -13.46
N THR A 96 0.75 1.25 -13.60
CA THR A 96 1.05 -0.09 -13.10
C THR A 96 2.06 -0.01 -11.96
N LYS A 97 1.88 -0.83 -10.94
CA LYS A 97 2.84 -1.01 -9.85
C LYS A 97 3.04 -2.49 -9.60
N ILE A 98 4.28 -2.88 -9.38
CA ILE A 98 4.65 -4.26 -9.10
C ILE A 98 5.18 -4.31 -7.67
N TYR A 99 4.65 -5.22 -6.87
CA TYR A 99 5.05 -5.42 -5.49
C TYR A 99 5.63 -6.82 -5.31
N PRO A 100 6.62 -7.00 -4.44
CA PRO A 100 7.09 -8.31 -4.08
C PRO A 100 6.03 -9.02 -3.21
N ALA A 101 5.76 -10.28 -3.50
CA ALA A 101 4.74 -11.07 -2.82
C ALA A 101 5.31 -12.33 -2.13
N GLY A 102 6.57 -12.30 -1.69
CA GLY A 102 7.24 -13.42 -1.05
C GLY A 102 7.60 -14.54 -2.06
N ASN A 103 8.49 -15.46 -1.67
CA ASN A 103 8.91 -16.65 -2.45
C ASN A 103 9.04 -16.42 -3.97
N LYS A 104 9.74 -15.36 -4.38
CA LYS A 104 9.93 -15.00 -5.80
C LYS A 104 8.64 -14.69 -6.57
N LYS A 105 7.50 -14.51 -5.87
CA LYS A 105 6.22 -14.11 -6.49
C LYS A 105 6.09 -12.61 -6.58
N CYS A 106 5.29 -12.14 -7.54
CA CYS A 106 4.97 -10.72 -7.67
C CYS A 106 3.45 -10.50 -7.66
N GLN A 107 3.06 -9.37 -7.12
CA GLN A 107 1.70 -8.85 -7.17
C GLN A 107 1.68 -7.64 -8.09
N ILE A 108 0.77 -7.62 -9.03
CA ILE A 108 0.62 -6.52 -9.98
C ILE A 108 -0.63 -5.72 -9.59
N VAL A 109 -0.47 -4.42 -9.46
CA VAL A 109 -1.58 -3.50 -9.20
C VAL A 109 -1.70 -2.54 -10.38
N MET A 110 -2.80 -2.65 -11.10
CA MET A 110 -3.12 -1.82 -12.24
C MET A 110 -4.17 -0.78 -11.84
N ASN A 111 -3.88 0.49 -12.06
CA ASN A 111 -4.86 1.55 -11.94
C ASN A 111 -5.42 1.84 -13.33
N ILE A 112 -6.70 1.59 -13.51
CA ILE A 112 -7.38 1.82 -14.77
C ILE A 112 -8.45 2.89 -14.64
N ASN A 113 -8.73 3.55 -15.74
CA ASN A 113 -9.90 4.40 -15.89
C ASN A 113 -10.92 3.64 -16.74
N TYR A 114 -12.13 3.49 -16.22
CA TYR A 114 -13.22 2.81 -16.91
C TYR A 114 -14.23 3.81 -17.44
N LEU A 115 -14.51 3.76 -18.73
CA LEU A 115 -15.51 4.55 -19.44
C LEU A 115 -16.63 3.60 -19.89
N PRO A 116 -17.75 3.53 -19.17
CA PRO A 116 -18.84 2.67 -19.56
C PRO A 116 -19.41 3.11 -20.92
N SER A 117 -19.55 2.17 -21.84
CA SER A 117 -20.30 2.31 -23.09
C SER A 117 -21.68 1.68 -22.90
N GLU A 118 -22.65 2.01 -23.78
CA GLU A 118 -24.01 1.46 -23.68
C GLU A 118 -24.05 -0.07 -23.89
N ASP A 119 -23.10 -0.61 -24.65
CA ASP A 119 -22.93 -2.04 -24.93
C ASP A 119 -21.85 -2.71 -24.07
N ALA A 120 -21.40 -2.03 -22.99
CA ALA A 120 -20.30 -2.52 -22.18
C ALA A 120 -20.65 -3.85 -21.50
N ALA A 121 -19.74 -4.81 -21.60
CA ALA A 121 -19.77 -6.01 -20.78
C ALA A 121 -19.85 -5.63 -19.29
N LYS A 122 -20.45 -6.51 -18.48
CA LYS A 122 -20.47 -6.24 -17.04
C LYS A 122 -19.05 -6.02 -16.56
N LEU A 123 -18.84 -4.96 -15.79
CA LEU A 123 -17.52 -4.58 -15.27
C LEU A 123 -16.75 -5.75 -14.65
N GLN A 124 -17.47 -6.67 -14.00
CA GLN A 124 -16.87 -7.85 -13.39
C GLN A 124 -16.28 -8.80 -14.44
N ASP A 125 -16.99 -9.03 -15.54
CA ASP A 125 -16.56 -9.93 -16.62
C ASP A 125 -15.34 -9.33 -17.33
N LEU A 126 -15.38 -8.02 -17.58
CA LEU A 126 -14.25 -7.28 -18.16
C LEU A 126 -13.01 -7.33 -17.28
N VAL A 127 -13.16 -7.11 -15.97
CA VAL A 127 -12.02 -7.19 -15.03
C VAL A 127 -11.45 -8.61 -14.99
N THR A 128 -12.30 -9.63 -14.98
CA THR A 128 -11.86 -11.03 -14.97
C THR A 128 -11.11 -11.39 -16.25
N SER A 129 -11.62 -10.98 -17.41
CA SER A 129 -10.95 -11.20 -18.71
C SER A 129 -9.62 -10.47 -18.75
N LEU A 130 -9.58 -9.20 -18.33
CA LEU A 130 -8.35 -8.42 -18.29
C LEU A 130 -7.30 -9.03 -17.34
N GLN A 131 -7.71 -9.55 -16.20
CA GLN A 131 -6.80 -10.24 -15.28
C GLN A 131 -6.22 -11.52 -15.90
N GLY A 132 -7.04 -12.31 -16.58
CA GLY A 132 -6.61 -13.51 -17.28
C GLY A 132 -5.60 -13.19 -18.39
N ASP A 133 -5.91 -12.21 -19.22
CA ASP A 133 -5.05 -11.77 -20.33
C ASP A 133 -3.71 -11.21 -19.82
N VAL A 134 -3.71 -10.46 -18.75
CA VAL A 134 -2.49 -9.94 -18.12
C VAL A 134 -1.58 -11.08 -17.68
N VAL A 135 -2.12 -12.10 -17.02
CA VAL A 135 -1.33 -13.25 -16.58
C VAL A 135 -0.80 -14.04 -17.78
N ALA A 136 -1.64 -14.27 -18.81
CA ALA A 136 -1.24 -14.97 -20.01
C ALA A 136 -0.09 -14.24 -20.74
N VAL A 137 -0.25 -12.94 -21.01
CA VAL A 137 0.77 -12.15 -21.72
C VAL A 137 2.09 -12.07 -20.95
N LEU A 138 2.04 -11.98 -19.62
CA LEU A 138 3.26 -11.98 -18.80
C LEU A 138 3.98 -13.33 -18.84
N SER A 139 3.22 -14.43 -18.87
CA SER A 139 3.78 -15.77 -19.02
C SER A 139 4.40 -15.95 -20.40
N ASP A 140 3.69 -15.56 -21.47
CA ASP A 140 4.09 -15.80 -22.85
C ASP A 140 5.28 -14.93 -23.28
N VAL A 141 5.28 -13.66 -22.92
CA VAL A 141 6.32 -12.71 -23.38
C VAL A 141 7.54 -12.72 -22.48
N PHE A 142 7.34 -12.76 -21.17
CA PHE A 142 8.43 -12.64 -20.19
C PHE A 142 8.72 -13.93 -19.41
N GLY A 143 7.95 -15.00 -19.63
CA GLY A 143 8.10 -16.23 -18.85
C GLY A 143 7.78 -16.06 -17.36
N ILE A 144 7.00 -15.04 -17.01
CA ILE A 144 6.64 -14.76 -15.62
C ILE A 144 5.46 -15.64 -15.22
N THR A 145 5.74 -16.81 -14.69
CA THR A 145 4.72 -17.75 -14.19
C THR A 145 4.39 -17.55 -12.71
N SER A 146 5.17 -16.70 -12.01
CA SER A 146 5.10 -16.49 -10.55
C SER A 146 4.26 -15.28 -10.16
N VAL A 147 3.20 -14.97 -10.90
CA VAL A 147 2.23 -13.92 -10.52
C VAL A 147 1.30 -14.48 -9.46
N GLU A 148 1.30 -13.88 -8.26
CA GLU A 148 0.41 -14.29 -7.16
C GLU A 148 -1.00 -13.73 -7.34
N SER A 149 -1.10 -12.46 -7.73
CA SER A 149 -2.38 -11.81 -7.96
C SER A 149 -2.24 -10.58 -8.85
N VAL A 150 -3.27 -10.32 -9.63
CA VAL A 150 -3.45 -9.08 -10.39
C VAL A 150 -4.61 -8.31 -9.77
N SER A 151 -4.31 -7.16 -9.16
CA SER A 151 -5.31 -6.29 -8.55
C SER A 151 -5.61 -5.13 -9.50
N VAL A 152 -6.87 -4.95 -9.85
CA VAL A 152 -7.33 -3.87 -10.71
C VAL A 152 -8.02 -2.82 -9.84
N CYS A 153 -7.45 -1.62 -9.78
CA CYS A 153 -8.03 -0.48 -9.09
C CYS A 153 -8.70 0.43 -10.12
N ILE A 154 -10.00 0.61 -9.99
CA ILE A 154 -10.79 1.42 -10.91
C ILE A 154 -10.88 2.84 -10.38
N SER A 155 -10.34 3.78 -11.12
CA SER A 155 -10.50 5.21 -10.86
C SER A 155 -11.79 5.71 -11.50
N ARG A 156 -12.43 6.69 -10.87
CA ARG A 156 -13.69 7.27 -11.34
C ARG A 156 -13.48 7.88 -12.73
N ALA A 157 -14.25 7.44 -13.73
CA ALA A 157 -14.25 8.05 -15.04
C ALA A 157 -14.70 9.52 -14.95
N LYS A 158 -13.83 10.46 -15.32
CA LYS A 158 -14.29 11.79 -15.68
C LYS A 158 -14.99 11.66 -17.03
N LYS A 159 -16.30 11.85 -17.06
CA LYS A 159 -17.05 12.01 -18.28
C LYS A 159 -16.41 13.18 -19.04
N LYS A 160 -15.78 12.91 -20.19
CA LYS A 160 -15.27 13.96 -21.06
C LYS A 160 -16.50 14.75 -21.54
N LYS A 161 -16.59 16.02 -21.13
CA LYS A 161 -17.57 16.96 -21.64
C LYS A 161 -17.26 17.30 -23.09
#